data_ba7c73a2d9af45ec7b5c5a70e9adac5d
#
_entry.id   ba7c73a2d9af45ec7b5c5a70e9adac5d
#
_cell.length_a   1.000
_cell.length_b   1.000
_cell.length_c   1.000
_cell.angle_alpha   90.00
_cell.angle_beta   90.00
_cell.angle_gamma   90.00
#
_symmetry.space_group_name_H-M   'P 1'
#
loop_
_entity.id
_entity.type
_entity.pdbx_description
1 polymer ?
#
loop_
_entity_poly.entity_id
_entity_poly.type
_entity_poly.pdbx_seq_one_letter_code
_entity_poly.pdbx_strand_id
1 'polypeptide(L)'
;MTESHRELRGARKDGKVTLKTIADYLDLTPGTVSAVLNNSRASQAIPEHTKNRVLEAARKLNYRPNYFARSLRGKRTHTIGVIAEEIGDPYGAMVISGIEQHLRENNFFFLTVCHRHDQKLLQTYSEMLQSRGVEGFITVDTSVLAAPALPTVAVAGHQDVPGVTNIVLDHRLAATMALKHLYELGHREIAFLRGQPFSSDSADRWAGICHVAQELGLRIRPELQVQMDEMDSTPQLGYKFAKIVLARKIPFTALFSYNDITAIGAIGAVRDAGLRVPEDVSVIGFDDIPAAAFASPGLTTVRQPLLRMGQIAARTVIDQIEQRAPFVPKIAIEPELVVRQSTSVAATPHLHAQPAWPARKIPLSPA
;
A
#
# COMPACT_ATOMS: atom_id res chain seq x y z
N MET A 1 -41.60 37.67 18.84
CA MET A 1 -40.17 37.47 18.44
C MET A 1 -39.34 38.05 19.57
N THR A 2 -38.85 37.17 20.43
CA THR A 2 -38.16 37.47 21.68
C THR A 2 -36.78 38.09 21.46
N GLU A 3 -36.36 39.01 22.32
CA GLU A 3 -35.04 39.70 22.34
C GLU A 3 -33.84 38.73 22.04
N SER A 4 -33.92 37.49 22.49
CA SER A 4 -32.96 36.41 22.25
C SER A 4 -32.67 36.14 20.76
N HIS A 5 -33.60 36.38 19.82
CA HIS A 5 -33.39 36.23 18.39
C HIS A 5 -32.69 37.43 17.72
N ARG A 6 -32.72 38.58 18.35
CA ARG A 6 -32.03 39.80 17.87
C ARG A 6 -30.54 39.78 18.24
N GLU A 7 -30.19 39.25 19.42
CA GLU A 7 -28.80 39.10 19.86
C GLU A 7 -28.05 38.05 19.04
N LEU A 8 -28.70 36.96 18.60
CA LEU A 8 -28.13 35.95 17.73
C LEU A 8 -27.77 36.47 16.31
N ARG A 9 -28.44 37.53 15.83
CA ARG A 9 -28.10 38.17 14.54
C ARG A 9 -26.86 39.06 14.62
N GLY A 10 -26.56 39.68 15.78
CA GLY A 10 -25.36 40.49 16.01
C GLY A 10 -24.06 39.64 16.11
N ALA A 11 -24.16 38.38 16.52
CA ALA A 11 -23.04 37.48 16.66
C ALA A 11 -22.55 36.84 15.33
N ARG A 12 -23.27 37.03 14.22
CA ARG A 12 -22.93 36.52 12.89
C ARG A 12 -22.27 37.59 12.01
N LYS A 13 -21.10 38.09 12.39
CA LYS A 13 -20.29 38.98 11.52
C LYS A 13 -19.53 38.14 10.48
N ASP A 14 -19.69 37.13 9.97
CA ASP A 14 -19.15 36.33 8.85
C ASP A 14 -19.71 34.91 8.76
N GLY A 15 -20.91 34.65 9.28
CA GLY A 15 -21.57 33.33 9.09
C GLY A 15 -20.97 32.15 9.88
N LYS A 16 -19.78 32.27 10.49
CA LYS A 16 -19.14 31.20 11.26
C LYS A 16 -19.24 31.41 12.76
N VAL A 17 -19.78 30.42 13.48
CA VAL A 17 -19.77 30.39 14.95
C VAL A 17 -18.36 30.12 15.45
N THR A 18 -17.87 30.95 16.37
CA THR A 18 -16.52 30.85 16.94
C THR A 18 -16.57 30.45 18.41
N LEU A 19 -15.43 30.14 19.03
CA LEU A 19 -15.35 29.97 20.50
C LEU A 19 -15.83 31.22 21.25
N LYS A 20 -15.53 32.41 20.71
CA LYS A 20 -15.99 33.67 21.27
C LYS A 20 -17.50 33.79 21.22
N THR A 21 -18.14 33.40 20.12
CA THR A 21 -19.60 33.38 19.97
C THR A 21 -20.28 32.54 21.07
N ILE A 22 -19.73 31.37 21.39
CA ILE A 22 -20.27 30.52 22.46
C ILE A 22 -20.00 31.13 23.83
N ALA A 23 -18.81 31.71 24.02
CA ALA A 23 -18.44 32.35 25.26
C ALA A 23 -19.35 33.53 25.58
N ASP A 24 -19.58 34.42 24.62
CA ASP A 24 -20.49 35.55 24.71
C ASP A 24 -21.94 35.10 24.96
N TYR A 25 -22.39 34.01 24.31
CA TYR A 25 -23.74 33.44 24.51
C TYR A 25 -23.98 32.88 25.92
N LEU A 26 -22.93 32.37 26.59
CA LEU A 26 -23.02 31.72 27.90
C LEU A 26 -22.53 32.60 29.05
N ASP A 27 -22.03 33.79 28.75
CA ASP A 27 -21.34 34.69 29.71
C ASP A 27 -20.13 33.98 30.36
N LEU A 28 -19.29 33.37 29.51
CA LEU A 28 -18.08 32.65 29.89
C LEU A 28 -16.84 33.20 29.14
N THR A 29 -15.66 32.84 29.62
CA THR A 29 -14.45 33.16 28.85
C THR A 29 -14.26 32.21 27.70
N PRO A 30 -13.67 32.63 26.54
CA PRO A 30 -13.31 31.74 25.46
C PRO A 30 -12.37 30.62 25.90
N GLY A 31 -11.54 30.84 26.93
CA GLY A 31 -10.66 29.82 27.53
C GLY A 31 -11.46 28.70 28.20
N THR A 32 -12.51 29.05 28.97
CA THR A 32 -13.40 28.06 29.61
C THR A 32 -14.13 27.21 28.56
N VAL A 33 -14.70 27.85 27.55
CA VAL A 33 -15.36 27.15 26.43
C VAL A 33 -14.39 26.21 25.70
N SER A 34 -13.19 26.71 25.40
CA SER A 34 -12.14 25.90 24.76
C SER A 34 -11.70 24.71 25.61
N ALA A 35 -11.55 24.89 26.92
CA ALA A 35 -11.17 23.83 27.84
C ALA A 35 -12.21 22.71 27.87
N VAL A 36 -13.49 23.04 27.89
CA VAL A 36 -14.59 22.05 27.86
C VAL A 36 -14.66 21.32 26.53
N LEU A 37 -14.68 22.06 25.41
CA LEU A 37 -14.84 21.49 24.09
C LEU A 37 -13.67 20.60 23.66
N ASN A 38 -12.46 20.85 24.17
CA ASN A 38 -11.27 20.04 23.89
C ASN A 38 -10.96 19.01 24.99
N ASN A 39 -11.82 18.90 26.02
CA ASN A 39 -11.60 18.02 27.17
C ASN A 39 -10.17 18.13 27.75
N SER A 40 -9.65 19.36 27.83
CA SER A 40 -8.29 19.60 28.30
C SER A 40 -8.17 19.39 29.79
N ARG A 41 -6.94 19.24 30.33
CA ARG A 41 -6.70 19.11 31.78
C ARG A 41 -7.35 20.24 32.59
N ALA A 42 -7.41 21.43 32.03
CA ALA A 42 -8.10 22.57 32.65
C ALA A 42 -9.63 22.36 32.76
N SER A 43 -10.23 21.50 31.95
CA SER A 43 -11.66 21.19 32.04
C SER A 43 -12.02 20.42 33.31
N GLN A 44 -11.07 19.75 33.94
CA GLN A 44 -11.34 18.99 35.18
C GLN A 44 -11.74 19.85 36.32
N ALA A 45 -11.29 21.10 36.37
CA ALA A 45 -11.65 22.08 37.39
C ALA A 45 -13.01 22.81 37.10
N ILE A 46 -13.61 22.54 35.93
CA ILE A 46 -14.89 23.21 35.54
C ILE A 46 -16.06 22.34 36.01
N PRO A 47 -17.04 22.95 36.75
CA PRO A 47 -18.20 22.21 37.21
C PRO A 47 -19.01 21.54 36.08
N GLU A 48 -19.58 20.39 36.35
CA GLU A 48 -20.31 19.59 35.34
C GLU A 48 -21.48 20.35 34.71
N HIS A 49 -22.23 21.14 35.52
CA HIS A 49 -23.30 21.95 34.96
C HIS A 49 -22.81 22.95 33.90
N THR A 50 -21.63 23.54 34.11
CA THR A 50 -21.01 24.46 33.14
C THR A 50 -20.54 23.72 31.89
N LYS A 51 -19.96 22.52 32.04
CA LYS A 51 -19.60 21.69 30.90
C LYS A 51 -20.80 21.35 30.03
N ASN A 52 -21.90 20.94 30.66
CA ASN A 52 -23.13 20.59 29.96
C ASN A 52 -23.73 21.83 29.21
N ARG A 53 -23.74 23.00 29.82
CA ARG A 53 -24.17 24.24 29.14
C ARG A 53 -23.32 24.55 27.91
N VAL A 54 -22.00 24.39 27.99
CA VAL A 54 -21.08 24.62 26.85
C VAL A 54 -21.34 23.62 25.73
N LEU A 55 -21.49 22.34 26.04
CA LEU A 55 -21.73 21.28 25.05
C LEU A 55 -23.09 21.47 24.36
N GLU A 56 -24.13 21.87 25.14
CA GLU A 56 -25.46 22.14 24.60
C GLU A 56 -25.45 23.36 23.69
N ALA A 57 -24.82 24.48 24.12
CA ALA A 57 -24.69 25.68 23.31
C ALA A 57 -23.91 25.43 22.03
N ALA A 58 -22.82 24.62 22.05
CA ALA A 58 -22.08 24.27 20.90
C ALA A 58 -22.93 23.45 19.87
N ARG A 59 -23.76 22.50 20.34
CA ARG A 59 -24.73 21.80 19.51
C ARG A 59 -25.79 22.72 18.93
N LYS A 60 -26.44 23.57 19.78
CA LYS A 60 -27.49 24.49 19.38
C LYS A 60 -27.05 25.51 18.35
N LEU A 61 -25.80 26.00 18.46
CA LEU A 61 -25.21 26.96 17.55
C LEU A 61 -24.51 26.28 16.34
N ASN A 62 -24.55 24.95 16.24
CA ASN A 62 -23.85 24.17 15.21
C ASN A 62 -22.36 24.54 15.11
N TYR A 63 -21.72 24.72 16.26
CA TYR A 63 -20.33 25.07 16.33
C TYR A 63 -19.48 23.88 15.84
N ARG A 64 -18.60 24.15 14.89
CA ARG A 64 -17.57 23.19 14.44
C ARG A 64 -16.20 23.71 14.85
N PRO A 65 -15.43 22.93 15.63
CA PRO A 65 -14.08 23.32 16.00
C PRO A 65 -13.27 23.65 14.75
N ASN A 66 -12.61 24.79 14.74
CA ASN A 66 -11.68 25.13 13.68
C ASN A 66 -10.37 24.36 13.90
N TYR A 67 -10.14 23.37 13.05
CA TYR A 67 -8.94 22.52 13.11
C TYR A 67 -7.65 23.34 13.01
N PHE A 68 -7.58 24.31 12.08
CA PHE A 68 -6.41 25.17 11.92
C PHE A 68 -6.13 26.03 13.15
N ALA A 69 -7.16 26.60 13.77
CA ALA A 69 -6.99 27.37 14.99
C ALA A 69 -6.52 26.52 16.19
N ARG A 70 -6.88 25.25 16.20
CA ARG A 70 -6.43 24.29 17.22
C ARG A 70 -5.00 23.86 16.98
N SER A 71 -4.62 23.55 15.74
CA SER A 71 -3.25 23.16 15.39
C SER A 71 -2.25 24.29 15.61
N LEU A 72 -2.62 25.54 15.36
CA LEU A 72 -1.80 26.72 15.68
C LEU A 72 -1.51 26.87 17.19
N ARG A 73 -2.48 26.54 18.05
CA ARG A 73 -2.28 26.58 19.51
C ARG A 73 -1.46 25.40 20.04
N GLY A 74 -1.73 24.21 19.51
CA GLY A 74 -1.08 22.96 19.95
C GLY A 74 0.25 22.69 19.26
N LYS A 75 0.63 23.46 18.24
CA LYS A 75 1.76 23.21 17.33
C LYS A 75 1.74 21.77 16.74
N ARG A 76 0.57 21.13 16.71
CA ARG A 76 0.36 19.77 16.23
C ARG A 76 -0.82 19.72 15.26
N THR A 77 -0.62 19.09 14.13
CA THR A 77 -1.67 18.92 13.13
C THR A 77 -2.26 17.50 13.13
N HIS A 78 -1.60 16.54 13.78
CA HIS A 78 -1.97 15.13 13.72
C HIS A 78 -2.25 14.66 12.27
N THR A 79 -1.41 15.09 11.34
CA THR A 79 -1.58 14.78 9.92
C THR A 79 -0.30 14.16 9.38
N ILE A 80 -0.43 13.02 8.71
CA ILE A 80 0.67 12.29 8.07
C ILE A 80 0.56 12.46 6.55
N GLY A 81 1.70 12.66 5.88
CA GLY A 81 1.80 12.60 4.43
C GLY A 81 2.05 11.16 3.98
N VAL A 82 1.23 10.64 3.09
CA VAL A 82 1.44 9.34 2.45
C VAL A 82 1.78 9.58 0.98
N ILE A 83 2.98 9.15 0.59
CA ILE A 83 3.47 9.28 -0.78
C ILE A 83 3.55 7.87 -1.36
N ALA A 84 2.76 7.59 -2.38
CA ALA A 84 2.69 6.30 -3.02
C ALA A 84 3.04 6.42 -4.50
N GLU A 85 3.43 5.31 -5.10
CA GLU A 85 3.61 5.24 -6.54
C GLU A 85 2.26 5.43 -7.24
N GLU A 86 1.28 4.59 -6.91
CA GLU A 86 -0.06 4.60 -7.48
C GLU A 86 -1.12 4.17 -6.45
N ILE A 87 -2.34 4.72 -6.54
CA ILE A 87 -3.48 4.30 -5.69
C ILE A 87 -4.21 3.09 -6.31
N GLY A 88 -4.15 2.93 -7.63
CA GLY A 88 -4.89 1.88 -8.36
C GLY A 88 -4.30 0.48 -8.20
N ASP A 89 -3.06 0.36 -7.78
CA ASP A 89 -2.41 -0.92 -7.56
C ASP A 89 -2.94 -1.60 -6.28
N PRO A 90 -3.38 -2.87 -6.35
CA PRO A 90 -3.88 -3.61 -5.20
C PRO A 90 -2.89 -3.71 -4.04
N TYR A 91 -1.60 -3.82 -4.31
CA TYR A 91 -0.54 -3.83 -3.31
C TYR A 91 -0.55 -2.53 -2.49
N GLY A 92 -0.40 -1.39 -3.17
CA GLY A 92 -0.40 -0.07 -2.54
C GLY A 92 -1.70 0.22 -1.80
N ALA A 93 -2.85 -0.16 -2.38
CA ALA A 93 -4.17 0.03 -1.77
C ALA A 93 -4.31 -0.73 -0.43
N MET A 94 -3.80 -1.97 -0.34
CA MET A 94 -3.84 -2.75 0.91
C MET A 94 -2.92 -2.16 1.98
N VAL A 95 -1.72 -1.70 1.62
CA VAL A 95 -0.80 -1.03 2.55
C VAL A 95 -1.44 0.27 3.07
N ILE A 96 -2.00 1.10 2.17
CA ILE A 96 -2.68 2.36 2.54
C ILE A 96 -3.89 2.09 3.45
N SER A 97 -4.62 1.01 3.22
CA SER A 97 -5.73 0.60 4.11
C SER A 97 -5.26 0.29 5.53
N GLY A 98 -4.10 -0.36 5.67
CA GLY A 98 -3.48 -0.61 6.98
C GLY A 98 -3.02 0.68 7.66
N ILE A 99 -2.44 1.61 6.89
CA ILE A 99 -2.06 2.94 7.36
C ILE A 99 -3.30 3.69 7.87
N GLU A 100 -4.37 3.75 7.06
CA GLU A 100 -5.63 4.42 7.41
C GLU A 100 -6.19 3.89 8.73
N GLN A 101 -6.31 2.57 8.85
CA GLN A 101 -6.88 1.95 10.04
C GLN A 101 -6.13 2.38 11.31
N HIS A 102 -4.81 2.29 11.33
CA HIS A 102 -4.02 2.64 12.51
C HIS A 102 -4.02 4.14 12.80
N LEU A 103 -3.94 4.99 11.78
CA LEU A 103 -4.01 6.45 11.93
C LEU A 103 -5.36 6.89 12.50
N ARG A 104 -6.47 6.34 12.00
CA ARG A 104 -7.83 6.63 12.48
C ARG A 104 -8.01 6.23 13.95
N GLU A 105 -7.53 5.07 14.36
CA GLU A 105 -7.57 4.60 15.76
C GLU A 105 -6.78 5.51 16.71
N ASN A 106 -5.76 6.20 16.20
CA ASN A 106 -4.92 7.13 16.95
C ASN A 106 -5.27 8.60 16.72
N ASN A 107 -6.42 8.91 16.11
CA ASN A 107 -6.89 10.26 15.81
C ASN A 107 -5.92 11.09 14.95
N PHE A 108 -5.20 10.44 14.03
CA PHE A 108 -4.43 11.10 13.00
C PHE A 108 -5.22 11.14 11.68
N PHE A 109 -5.03 12.22 10.94
CA PHE A 109 -5.42 12.37 9.55
C PHE A 109 -4.26 12.00 8.62
N PHE A 110 -4.55 11.72 7.36
CA PHE A 110 -3.51 11.60 6.35
C PHE A 110 -3.91 12.24 5.03
N LEU A 111 -2.90 12.66 4.28
CA LEU A 111 -3.01 13.19 2.92
C LEU A 111 -2.20 12.27 2.00
N THR A 112 -2.84 11.72 0.98
CA THR A 112 -2.18 10.83 0.02
C THR A 112 -1.95 11.55 -1.30
N VAL A 113 -0.75 11.38 -1.84
CA VAL A 113 -0.34 11.81 -3.18
C VAL A 113 0.35 10.68 -3.92
N CYS A 114 0.25 10.67 -5.26
CA CYS A 114 0.87 9.64 -6.10
C CYS A 114 1.77 10.27 -7.14
N HIS A 115 3.02 9.78 -7.23
CA HIS A 115 4.03 10.36 -8.12
C HIS A 115 4.13 9.65 -9.49
N ARG A 116 3.56 8.46 -9.66
CA ARG A 116 3.52 7.71 -10.93
C ARG A 116 4.88 7.68 -11.64
N HIS A 117 5.94 7.33 -10.90
CA HIS A 117 7.35 7.30 -11.34
C HIS A 117 7.95 8.66 -11.76
N ASP A 118 7.25 9.78 -11.58
CA ASP A 118 7.79 11.11 -11.85
C ASP A 118 8.58 11.64 -10.65
N GLN A 119 9.90 11.66 -10.78
CA GLN A 119 10.81 12.13 -9.73
C GLN A 119 10.61 13.63 -9.36
N LYS A 120 10.14 14.45 -10.31
CA LYS A 120 9.85 15.87 -10.04
C LYS A 120 8.60 15.99 -9.15
N LEU A 121 7.59 15.17 -9.40
CA LEU A 121 6.40 15.13 -8.55
C LEU A 121 6.73 14.66 -7.14
N LEU A 122 7.63 13.71 -6.98
CA LEU A 122 8.05 13.22 -5.67
C LEU A 122 8.61 14.36 -4.80
N GLN A 123 9.52 15.18 -5.34
CA GLN A 123 10.06 16.35 -4.64
C GLN A 123 8.96 17.39 -4.36
N THR A 124 8.20 17.78 -5.38
CA THR A 124 7.13 18.78 -5.27
C THR A 124 6.10 18.39 -4.24
N TYR A 125 5.71 17.11 -4.20
CA TYR A 125 4.71 16.61 -3.25
C TYR A 125 5.23 16.60 -1.82
N SER A 126 6.50 16.30 -1.60
CA SER A 126 7.11 16.38 -0.27
C SER A 126 7.04 17.80 0.29
N GLU A 127 7.44 18.80 -0.50
CA GLU A 127 7.38 20.21 -0.13
C GLU A 127 5.93 20.68 0.08
N MET A 128 5.03 20.27 -0.81
CA MET A 128 3.61 20.63 -0.74
C MET A 128 2.93 20.05 0.50
N LEU A 129 3.23 18.82 0.88
CA LEU A 129 2.69 18.19 2.09
C LEU A 129 3.26 18.85 3.35
N GLN A 130 4.56 19.18 3.37
CA GLN A 130 5.17 19.94 4.46
C GLN A 130 4.49 21.31 4.65
N SER A 131 4.23 22.02 3.56
CA SER A 131 3.55 23.33 3.62
C SER A 131 2.11 23.23 4.18
N ARG A 132 1.50 22.05 4.11
CA ARG A 132 0.18 21.74 4.70
C ARG A 132 0.27 21.26 6.16
N GLY A 133 1.48 21.23 6.70
CA GLY A 133 1.71 20.92 8.10
C GLY A 133 1.65 19.44 8.44
N VAL A 134 2.02 18.53 7.53
CA VAL A 134 2.20 17.12 7.91
C VAL A 134 3.33 17.02 8.94
N GLU A 135 3.22 16.08 9.87
CA GLU A 135 4.17 15.88 10.96
C GLU A 135 5.18 14.76 10.68
N GLY A 136 4.91 13.95 9.66
CA GLY A 136 5.77 12.87 9.20
C GLY A 136 5.30 12.31 7.87
N PHE A 137 6.13 11.43 7.30
CA PHE A 137 5.86 10.79 6.03
C PHE A 137 5.80 9.27 6.14
N ILE A 138 4.94 8.66 5.33
CA ILE A 138 5.01 7.26 4.98
C ILE A 138 5.11 7.19 3.47
N THR A 139 6.14 6.49 2.95
CA THR A 139 6.26 6.21 1.53
C THR A 139 5.89 4.75 1.26
N VAL A 140 5.19 4.48 0.16
CA VAL A 140 4.76 3.14 -0.24
C VAL A 140 5.26 2.88 -1.66
N ASP A 141 6.05 1.83 -1.82
CA ASP A 141 6.75 1.46 -3.07
C ASP A 141 7.43 2.69 -3.73
N THR A 142 8.08 3.48 -2.90
CA THR A 142 8.65 4.76 -3.30
C THR A 142 10.04 4.90 -2.69
N SER A 143 11.05 5.09 -3.52
CA SER A 143 12.42 5.31 -3.08
C SER A 143 12.60 6.69 -2.46
N VAL A 144 13.13 6.74 -1.24
CA VAL A 144 13.54 7.98 -0.58
C VAL A 144 15.00 8.24 -0.92
N LEU A 145 15.29 9.34 -1.64
CA LEU A 145 16.62 9.60 -2.19
C LEU A 145 17.54 10.42 -1.28
N ALA A 146 16.98 11.10 -0.27
CA ALA A 146 17.74 11.97 0.63
C ALA A 146 17.16 11.92 2.05
N ALA A 147 17.98 12.26 3.04
CA ALA A 147 17.56 12.34 4.44
C ALA A 147 16.39 13.33 4.59
N PRO A 148 15.23 12.90 5.09
CA PRO A 148 14.06 13.75 5.21
C PRO A 148 14.17 14.71 6.41
N ALA A 149 13.51 15.87 6.31
CA ALA A 149 13.41 16.82 7.41
C ALA A 149 12.42 16.38 8.52
N LEU A 150 11.51 15.47 8.20
CA LEU A 150 10.48 14.97 9.11
C LEU A 150 10.64 13.46 9.32
N PRO A 151 10.16 12.89 10.43
CA PRO A 151 10.10 11.45 10.63
C PRO A 151 9.49 10.75 9.41
N THR A 152 10.20 9.76 8.88
CA THR A 152 9.83 9.08 7.64
C THR A 152 9.97 7.57 7.77
N VAL A 153 8.94 6.87 7.32
CA VAL A 153 8.89 5.41 7.25
C VAL A 153 8.62 5.01 5.81
N ALA A 154 9.46 4.15 5.24
CA ALA A 154 9.29 3.62 3.91
C ALA A 154 8.78 2.16 3.99
N VAL A 155 7.72 1.84 3.27
CA VAL A 155 7.27 0.48 3.00
C VAL A 155 7.78 0.08 1.62
N ALA A 156 8.61 -0.95 1.56
CA ALA A 156 9.32 -1.38 0.35
C ALA A 156 10.22 -0.28 -0.27
N GLY A 157 10.90 0.51 0.57
CA GLY A 157 11.79 1.59 0.09
C GLY A 157 13.18 1.11 -0.34
N HIS A 158 13.67 0.01 0.22
CA HIS A 158 14.93 -0.72 -0.06
C HIS A 158 16.23 0.10 -0.09
N GLN A 159 16.21 1.37 0.29
CA GLN A 159 17.40 2.22 0.35
C GLN A 159 17.73 2.57 1.79
N ASP A 160 19.00 2.42 2.16
CA ASP A 160 19.49 2.81 3.48
C ASP A 160 19.74 4.33 3.52
N VAL A 161 18.69 5.08 3.84
CA VAL A 161 18.76 6.53 4.00
C VAL A 161 18.76 6.87 5.49
N PRO A 162 19.74 7.67 5.98
CA PRO A 162 19.77 8.08 7.39
C PRO A 162 18.46 8.76 7.82
N GLY A 163 17.90 8.32 8.94
CA GLY A 163 16.64 8.86 9.49
C GLY A 163 15.37 8.26 8.89
N VAL A 164 15.46 7.31 7.96
CA VAL A 164 14.32 6.58 7.40
C VAL A 164 14.26 5.17 7.97
N THR A 165 13.11 4.78 8.49
CA THR A 165 12.84 3.37 8.84
C THR A 165 12.28 2.65 7.63
N ASN A 166 12.94 1.58 7.17
CA ASN A 166 12.45 0.73 6.09
C ASN A 166 11.71 -0.48 6.63
N ILE A 167 10.47 -0.68 6.18
CA ILE A 167 9.69 -1.91 6.38
C ILE A 167 9.83 -2.73 5.12
N VAL A 168 10.48 -3.87 5.21
CA VAL A 168 10.83 -4.72 4.06
C VAL A 168 10.41 -6.17 4.28
N LEU A 169 10.05 -6.84 3.22
CA LEU A 169 9.82 -8.28 3.25
C LEU A 169 11.15 -9.04 3.28
N ASP A 170 11.17 -10.21 3.91
CA ASP A 170 12.27 -11.16 3.73
C ASP A 170 12.12 -11.87 2.37
N HIS A 171 12.68 -11.26 1.31
CA HIS A 171 12.61 -11.79 -0.04
C HIS A 171 13.34 -13.12 -0.21
N ARG A 172 14.37 -13.42 0.59
CA ARG A 172 15.04 -14.71 0.56
C ARG A 172 14.14 -15.81 1.12
N LEU A 173 13.51 -15.56 2.26
CA LEU A 173 12.54 -16.51 2.84
C LEU A 173 11.35 -16.71 1.90
N ALA A 174 10.84 -15.64 1.29
CA ALA A 174 9.78 -15.68 0.29
C ALA A 174 10.14 -16.56 -0.91
N ALA A 175 11.33 -16.35 -1.48
CA ALA A 175 11.85 -17.18 -2.58
C ALA A 175 12.03 -18.64 -2.16
N THR A 176 12.51 -18.89 -0.92
CA THR A 176 12.64 -20.24 -0.37
C THR A 176 11.31 -20.96 -0.34
N MET A 177 10.27 -20.31 0.20
CA MET A 177 8.92 -20.90 0.28
C MET A 177 8.38 -21.24 -1.11
N ALA A 178 8.47 -20.31 -2.06
CA ALA A 178 7.93 -20.49 -3.40
C ALA A 178 8.69 -21.57 -4.22
N LEU A 179 10.02 -21.46 -4.27
CA LEU A 179 10.82 -22.38 -5.08
C LEU A 179 10.90 -23.78 -4.47
N LYS A 180 10.94 -23.89 -3.13
CA LYS A 180 10.90 -25.20 -2.47
C LYS A 180 9.57 -25.90 -2.73
N HIS A 181 8.44 -25.20 -2.67
CA HIS A 181 7.12 -25.73 -3.02
C HIS A 181 7.11 -26.28 -4.46
N LEU A 182 7.56 -25.50 -5.43
CA LEU A 182 7.64 -25.97 -6.82
C LEU A 182 8.62 -27.15 -6.99
N TYR A 183 9.75 -27.10 -6.30
CA TYR A 183 10.75 -28.16 -6.33
C TYR A 183 10.23 -29.49 -5.77
N GLU A 184 9.51 -29.45 -4.64
CA GLU A 184 8.88 -30.61 -4.01
C GLU A 184 7.76 -31.22 -4.86
N LEU A 185 7.06 -30.39 -5.66
CA LEU A 185 6.12 -30.83 -6.68
C LEU A 185 6.79 -31.41 -7.94
N GLY A 186 8.12 -31.43 -7.99
CA GLY A 186 8.89 -32.01 -9.10
C GLY A 186 9.24 -31.04 -10.23
N HIS A 187 8.88 -29.77 -10.13
CA HIS A 187 9.23 -28.78 -11.16
C HIS A 187 10.75 -28.51 -11.18
N ARG A 188 11.34 -28.53 -12.36
CA ARG A 188 12.77 -28.24 -12.58
C ARG A 188 13.00 -27.19 -13.66
N GLU A 189 12.12 -27.13 -14.65
CA GLU A 189 12.07 -26.10 -15.69
C GLU A 189 10.99 -25.11 -15.35
N ILE A 190 11.42 -23.95 -14.83
CA ILE A 190 10.54 -22.89 -14.32
C ILE A 190 10.74 -21.65 -15.17
N ALA A 191 9.64 -21.08 -15.66
CA ALA A 191 9.63 -19.78 -16.31
C ALA A 191 9.44 -18.65 -15.29
N PHE A 192 10.06 -17.48 -15.52
CA PHE A 192 10.00 -16.34 -14.61
C PHE A 192 9.56 -15.09 -15.35
N LEU A 193 8.49 -14.45 -14.85
CA LEU A 193 8.14 -13.08 -15.20
C LEU A 193 8.72 -12.17 -14.11
N ARG A 194 9.78 -11.43 -14.47
CA ARG A 194 10.51 -10.57 -13.54
C ARG A 194 9.83 -9.21 -13.44
N GLY A 195 9.83 -8.64 -12.25
CA GLY A 195 9.24 -7.31 -11.99
C GLY A 195 9.97 -6.18 -12.70
N GLN A 196 9.32 -5.05 -12.81
CA GLN A 196 9.85 -3.86 -13.48
C GLN A 196 11.13 -3.37 -12.80
N PRO A 197 12.11 -2.86 -13.56
CA PRO A 197 13.40 -2.41 -13.01
C PRO A 197 13.30 -1.23 -12.05
N PHE A 198 12.22 -0.46 -12.15
CA PHE A 198 11.99 0.70 -11.29
C PHE A 198 11.31 0.35 -9.96
N SER A 199 10.68 -0.82 -9.84
CA SER A 199 10.13 -1.27 -8.57
C SER A 199 11.24 -1.60 -7.59
N SER A 200 11.14 -1.04 -6.40
CA SER A 200 12.13 -1.22 -5.33
C SER A 200 12.31 -2.69 -4.93
N ASP A 201 11.22 -3.47 -4.93
CA ASP A 201 11.22 -4.90 -4.60
C ASP A 201 11.82 -5.80 -5.69
N SER A 202 11.88 -5.33 -6.94
CA SER A 202 12.22 -6.19 -8.09
C SER A 202 13.61 -6.80 -8.01
N ALA A 203 14.60 -5.98 -7.65
CA ALA A 203 15.99 -6.41 -7.56
C ALA A 203 16.20 -7.41 -6.42
N ASP A 204 15.69 -7.11 -5.22
CA ASP A 204 15.86 -7.94 -4.03
C ASP A 204 15.10 -9.26 -4.16
N ARG A 205 13.89 -9.24 -4.71
CA ARG A 205 13.10 -10.45 -5.00
C ARG A 205 13.83 -11.34 -6.00
N TRP A 206 14.34 -10.77 -7.08
CA TRP A 206 15.09 -11.53 -8.08
C TRP A 206 16.40 -12.10 -7.52
N ALA A 207 17.14 -11.33 -6.74
CA ALA A 207 18.35 -11.81 -6.06
C ALA A 207 18.04 -12.99 -5.13
N GLY A 208 16.97 -12.91 -4.36
CA GLY A 208 16.47 -14.01 -3.52
C GLY A 208 16.13 -15.25 -4.31
N ILE A 209 15.42 -15.13 -5.45
CA ILE A 209 15.09 -16.23 -6.36
C ILE A 209 16.36 -16.88 -6.91
N CYS A 210 17.33 -16.11 -7.39
CA CYS A 210 18.58 -16.63 -7.93
C CYS A 210 19.38 -17.41 -6.88
N HIS A 211 19.47 -16.86 -5.68
CA HIS A 211 20.18 -17.48 -4.56
C HIS A 211 19.58 -18.83 -4.17
N VAL A 212 18.26 -18.87 -3.95
CA VAL A 212 17.56 -20.10 -3.57
C VAL A 212 17.54 -21.12 -4.70
N ALA A 213 17.41 -20.70 -5.95
CA ALA A 213 17.52 -21.60 -7.10
C ALA A 213 18.88 -22.30 -7.13
N GLN A 214 19.97 -21.57 -6.84
CA GLN A 214 21.30 -22.15 -6.73
C GLN A 214 21.40 -23.18 -5.58
N GLU A 215 20.86 -22.87 -4.40
CA GLU A 215 20.83 -23.79 -3.25
C GLU A 215 20.07 -25.10 -3.56
N LEU A 216 18.97 -25.01 -4.33
CA LEU A 216 18.15 -26.15 -4.74
C LEU A 216 18.69 -26.89 -5.97
N GLY A 217 19.77 -26.41 -6.59
CA GLY A 217 20.29 -26.95 -7.85
C GLY A 217 19.34 -26.72 -9.05
N LEU A 218 18.45 -25.74 -8.96
CA LEU A 218 17.56 -25.34 -10.06
C LEU A 218 18.31 -24.46 -11.06
N ARG A 219 18.23 -24.82 -12.32
CA ARG A 219 18.83 -24.04 -13.41
C ARG A 219 17.86 -22.92 -13.81
N ILE A 220 18.26 -21.67 -13.58
CA ILE A 220 17.55 -20.51 -14.14
C ILE A 220 18.02 -20.29 -15.57
N ARG A 221 17.16 -20.62 -16.55
CA ARG A 221 17.46 -20.50 -17.98
C ARG A 221 17.15 -19.09 -18.47
N PRO A 222 18.09 -18.39 -19.14
CA PRO A 222 17.82 -17.05 -19.69
C PRO A 222 16.62 -17.03 -20.65
N GLU A 223 16.41 -18.13 -21.39
CA GLU A 223 15.33 -18.26 -22.35
C GLU A 223 13.95 -18.39 -21.69
N LEU A 224 13.89 -18.78 -20.42
CA LEU A 224 12.65 -18.87 -19.63
C LEU A 224 12.44 -17.66 -18.70
N GLN A 225 13.22 -16.60 -18.89
CA GLN A 225 13.06 -15.35 -18.16
C GLN A 225 12.56 -14.25 -19.09
N VAL A 226 11.64 -13.43 -18.59
CA VAL A 226 11.24 -12.20 -19.26
C VAL A 226 11.17 -11.08 -18.23
N GLN A 227 11.87 -9.97 -18.52
CA GLN A 227 11.81 -8.74 -17.74
C GLN A 227 10.60 -7.95 -18.19
N MET A 228 9.67 -7.63 -17.29
CA MET A 228 8.62 -6.68 -17.57
C MET A 228 9.20 -5.26 -17.52
N ASP A 229 8.95 -4.46 -18.52
CA ASP A 229 9.53 -3.11 -18.69
C ASP A 229 8.48 -2.00 -18.88
N GLU A 230 7.19 -2.36 -18.84
CA GLU A 230 6.10 -1.40 -18.91
C GLU A 230 5.72 -0.86 -17.53
N MET A 231 5.20 0.38 -17.50
CA MET A 231 4.96 1.11 -16.26
C MET A 231 3.81 0.53 -15.42
N ASP A 232 2.80 -0.04 -16.06
CA ASP A 232 1.58 -0.49 -15.39
C ASP A 232 1.70 -1.93 -14.89
N SER A 233 1.26 -2.18 -13.65
CA SER A 233 1.08 -3.54 -13.13
C SER A 233 -0.37 -3.98 -13.36
N THR A 234 -0.62 -4.68 -14.47
CA THR A 234 -1.96 -5.10 -14.90
C THR A 234 -2.00 -6.57 -15.31
N PRO A 235 -3.19 -7.22 -15.34
CA PRO A 235 -3.32 -8.57 -15.89
C PRO A 235 -2.90 -8.63 -17.36
N GLN A 236 -3.15 -7.56 -18.13
CA GLN A 236 -2.76 -7.47 -19.55
C GLN A 236 -1.24 -7.53 -19.71
N LEU A 237 -0.49 -6.92 -18.80
CA LEU A 237 0.96 -6.99 -18.78
C LEU A 237 1.42 -8.44 -18.58
N GLY A 238 0.91 -9.12 -17.55
CA GLY A 238 1.23 -10.53 -17.30
C GLY A 238 0.87 -11.44 -18.47
N TYR A 239 -0.28 -11.23 -19.10
CA TYR A 239 -0.70 -11.94 -20.31
C TYR A 239 0.28 -11.74 -21.47
N LYS A 240 0.68 -10.48 -21.74
CA LYS A 240 1.61 -10.12 -22.80
C LYS A 240 2.96 -10.82 -22.62
N PHE A 241 3.55 -10.71 -21.42
CA PHE A 241 4.88 -11.25 -21.17
C PHE A 241 4.88 -12.79 -21.06
N ALA A 242 3.82 -13.40 -20.56
CA ALA A 242 3.67 -14.86 -20.60
C ALA A 242 3.60 -15.38 -22.05
N LYS A 243 2.91 -14.68 -22.96
CA LYS A 243 2.92 -15.02 -24.39
C LYS A 243 4.31 -14.96 -25.02
N ILE A 244 5.17 -14.04 -24.60
CA ILE A 244 6.57 -13.98 -25.06
C ILE A 244 7.32 -15.24 -24.64
N VAL A 245 7.16 -15.70 -23.39
CA VAL A 245 7.79 -16.96 -22.93
C VAL A 245 7.27 -18.15 -23.72
N LEU A 246 5.95 -18.27 -23.86
CA LEU A 246 5.30 -19.37 -24.57
C LEU A 246 5.71 -19.44 -26.06
N ALA A 247 5.88 -18.27 -26.72
CA ALA A 247 6.29 -18.19 -28.12
C ALA A 247 7.71 -18.71 -28.38
N ARG A 248 8.56 -18.79 -27.36
CA ARG A 248 9.92 -19.38 -27.48
C ARG A 248 9.91 -20.89 -27.66
N LYS A 249 8.78 -21.54 -27.39
CA LYS A 249 8.57 -23.00 -27.53
C LYS A 249 9.58 -23.85 -26.75
N ILE A 250 10.07 -23.29 -25.63
CA ILE A 250 10.97 -24.00 -24.73
C ILE A 250 10.12 -24.63 -23.64
N PRO A 251 10.20 -25.92 -23.38
CA PRO A 251 9.39 -26.59 -22.38
C PRO A 251 9.65 -26.06 -20.97
N PHE A 252 8.60 -25.81 -20.24
CA PHE A 252 8.60 -25.53 -18.79
C PHE A 252 7.32 -26.08 -18.17
N THR A 253 7.35 -26.38 -16.89
CA THR A 253 6.22 -26.97 -16.17
C THR A 253 5.66 -26.06 -15.07
N ALA A 254 6.37 -24.98 -14.75
CA ALA A 254 5.89 -23.97 -13.81
C ALA A 254 6.26 -22.56 -14.29
N LEU A 255 5.45 -21.59 -13.90
CA LEU A 255 5.67 -20.16 -14.12
C LEU A 255 5.59 -19.43 -12.78
N PHE A 256 6.67 -18.73 -12.42
CA PHE A 256 6.71 -17.83 -11.27
C PHE A 256 6.59 -16.38 -11.74
N SER A 257 5.49 -15.76 -11.39
CA SER A 257 5.21 -14.35 -11.73
C SER A 257 5.65 -13.42 -10.62
N TYR A 258 6.07 -12.21 -10.98
CA TYR A 258 6.51 -11.18 -10.06
C TYR A 258 5.46 -10.84 -8.99
N ASN A 259 4.19 -10.74 -9.40
CA ASN A 259 3.07 -10.49 -8.50
C ASN A 259 1.79 -11.21 -8.96
N ASP A 260 0.76 -11.17 -8.14
CA ASP A 260 -0.51 -11.88 -8.39
C ASP A 260 -1.26 -11.31 -9.59
N ILE A 261 -1.26 -9.99 -9.76
CA ILE A 261 -2.01 -9.37 -10.85
C ILE A 261 -1.47 -9.82 -12.21
N THR A 262 -0.14 -9.91 -12.34
CA THR A 262 0.51 -10.42 -13.55
C THR A 262 0.41 -11.94 -13.65
N ALA A 263 0.39 -12.69 -12.54
CA ALA A 263 0.12 -14.13 -12.53
C ALA A 263 -1.26 -14.47 -13.08
N ILE A 264 -2.29 -13.70 -12.70
CA ILE A 264 -3.66 -13.86 -13.21
C ILE A 264 -3.69 -13.67 -14.73
N GLY A 265 -2.99 -12.65 -15.24
CA GLY A 265 -2.84 -12.46 -16.68
C GLY A 265 -2.09 -13.61 -17.37
N ALA A 266 -1.02 -14.12 -16.75
CA ALA A 266 -0.25 -15.24 -17.26
C ALA A 266 -1.08 -16.53 -17.36
N ILE A 267 -1.97 -16.80 -16.39
CA ILE A 267 -2.93 -17.92 -16.48
C ILE A 267 -3.80 -17.81 -17.73
N GLY A 268 -4.26 -16.59 -18.07
CA GLY A 268 -5.00 -16.35 -19.31
C GLY A 268 -4.19 -16.72 -20.57
N ALA A 269 -2.93 -16.28 -20.62
CA ALA A 269 -2.05 -16.57 -21.75
C ALA A 269 -1.73 -18.06 -21.89
N VAL A 270 -1.52 -18.79 -20.78
CA VAL A 270 -1.29 -20.24 -20.76
C VAL A 270 -2.51 -20.98 -21.33
N ARG A 271 -3.73 -20.58 -20.90
CA ARG A 271 -4.98 -21.17 -21.39
C ARG A 271 -5.24 -20.89 -22.87
N ASP A 272 -4.97 -19.67 -23.32
CA ASP A 272 -5.11 -19.33 -24.74
C ASP A 272 -4.10 -20.06 -25.65
N ALA A 273 -2.99 -20.50 -25.05
CA ALA A 273 -2.04 -21.42 -25.71
C ALA A 273 -2.50 -22.89 -25.74
N GLY A 274 -3.70 -23.19 -25.21
CA GLY A 274 -4.28 -24.54 -25.15
C GLY A 274 -3.73 -25.42 -24.01
N LEU A 275 -3.03 -24.81 -23.04
CA LEU A 275 -2.48 -25.48 -21.87
C LEU A 275 -3.39 -25.29 -20.65
N ARG A 276 -3.39 -26.29 -19.77
CA ARG A 276 -4.20 -26.27 -18.54
C ARG A 276 -3.35 -25.79 -17.37
N VAL A 277 -3.98 -25.03 -16.49
CA VAL A 277 -3.42 -24.64 -15.19
C VAL A 277 -4.29 -25.30 -14.10
N PRO A 278 -3.71 -26.14 -13.24
CA PRO A 278 -2.26 -26.40 -13.03
C PRO A 278 -1.68 -27.59 -13.81
N GLU A 279 -2.48 -28.41 -14.53
CA GLU A 279 -2.10 -29.75 -14.97
C GLU A 279 -0.93 -29.77 -15.96
N ASP A 280 -0.85 -28.80 -16.85
CA ASP A 280 0.24 -28.70 -17.85
C ASP A 280 1.29 -27.67 -17.39
N VAL A 281 0.86 -26.58 -16.75
CA VAL A 281 1.72 -25.51 -16.21
C VAL A 281 1.21 -25.05 -14.86
N SER A 282 1.97 -25.25 -13.80
CA SER A 282 1.74 -24.63 -12.50
C SER A 282 2.04 -23.13 -12.55
N VAL A 283 1.23 -22.30 -11.90
CA VAL A 283 1.46 -20.87 -11.81
C VAL A 283 1.49 -20.44 -10.35
N ILE A 284 2.54 -19.71 -9.96
CA ILE A 284 2.67 -19.11 -8.63
C ILE A 284 2.82 -17.60 -8.74
N GLY A 285 2.11 -16.89 -7.87
CA GLY A 285 2.13 -15.43 -7.76
C GLY A 285 2.90 -14.94 -6.53
N PHE A 286 2.67 -13.66 -6.21
CA PHE A 286 3.25 -12.97 -5.08
C PHE A 286 2.31 -11.84 -4.64
N ASP A 287 2.17 -11.55 -3.35
CA ASP A 287 1.41 -10.53 -2.62
C ASP A 287 0.20 -11.07 -1.85
N ASP A 288 -0.52 -12.04 -2.37
CA ASP A 288 -1.83 -12.54 -1.89
C ASP A 288 -2.89 -11.43 -1.86
N ILE A 289 -3.01 -10.72 -2.99
CA ILE A 289 -4.11 -9.77 -3.17
C ILE A 289 -5.47 -10.50 -3.18
N PRO A 290 -6.59 -9.82 -2.82
CA PRO A 290 -7.91 -10.48 -2.77
C PRO A 290 -8.29 -11.22 -4.05
N ALA A 291 -7.89 -10.72 -5.22
CA ALA A 291 -8.16 -11.36 -6.52
C ALA A 291 -7.50 -12.74 -6.67
N ALA A 292 -6.38 -13.02 -5.98
CA ALA A 292 -5.69 -14.31 -6.03
C ALA A 292 -6.58 -15.46 -5.55
N ALA A 293 -7.37 -15.24 -4.51
CA ALA A 293 -8.27 -16.24 -3.95
C ALA A 293 -9.45 -16.57 -4.89
N PHE A 294 -9.88 -15.60 -5.69
CA PHE A 294 -11.04 -15.71 -6.58
C PHE A 294 -10.65 -15.94 -8.04
N ALA A 295 -9.34 -16.03 -8.34
CA ALA A 295 -8.88 -16.46 -9.66
C ALA A 295 -9.35 -17.89 -9.97
N SER A 296 -9.41 -18.26 -11.22
CA SER A 296 -9.76 -19.60 -11.65
C SER A 296 -8.65 -20.17 -12.53
N PRO A 297 -7.88 -21.16 -12.01
CA PRO A 297 -7.89 -21.72 -10.66
C PRO A 297 -7.45 -20.68 -9.61
N GLY A 298 -7.83 -20.89 -8.33
CA GLY A 298 -7.35 -20.07 -7.22
C GLY A 298 -5.82 -20.05 -7.17
N LEU A 299 -5.22 -18.87 -7.08
CA LEU A 299 -3.78 -18.66 -7.26
C LEU A 299 -2.99 -19.02 -5.99
N THR A 300 -2.07 -19.96 -6.10
CA THR A 300 -0.99 -20.20 -5.13
C THR A 300 -0.03 -19.00 -5.17
N THR A 301 0.28 -18.43 -4.01
CA THR A 301 1.03 -17.18 -3.94
C THR A 301 1.83 -17.06 -2.66
N VAL A 302 2.87 -16.24 -2.67
CA VAL A 302 3.57 -15.80 -1.47
C VAL A 302 2.87 -14.58 -0.90
N ARG A 303 2.27 -14.73 0.28
CA ARG A 303 1.60 -13.63 0.97
C ARG A 303 2.60 -12.67 1.58
N GLN A 304 2.47 -11.40 1.23
CA GLN A 304 2.96 -10.28 2.02
C GLN A 304 1.84 -9.80 2.96
N PRO A 305 2.07 -9.63 4.25
CA PRO A 305 1.03 -9.15 5.15
C PRO A 305 0.82 -7.63 5.00
N LEU A 306 0.38 -7.18 3.82
CA LEU A 306 0.35 -5.79 3.36
C LEU A 306 -0.39 -4.86 4.31
N LEU A 307 -1.56 -5.28 4.79
CA LEU A 307 -2.33 -4.52 5.77
C LEU A 307 -1.51 -4.28 7.06
N ARG A 308 -0.85 -5.34 7.54
CA ARG A 308 0.01 -5.27 8.74
C ARG A 308 1.24 -4.39 8.50
N MET A 309 1.83 -4.45 7.31
CA MET A 309 2.95 -3.56 6.95
C MET A 309 2.53 -2.10 7.04
N GLY A 310 1.34 -1.75 6.52
CA GLY A 310 0.77 -0.42 6.65
C GLY A 310 0.51 0.00 8.11
N GLN A 311 -0.04 -0.89 8.93
CA GLN A 311 -0.26 -0.63 10.37
C GLN A 311 1.06 -0.38 11.11
N ILE A 312 2.10 -1.19 10.82
CA ILE A 312 3.43 -1.01 11.40
C ILE A 312 4.03 0.32 10.97
N ALA A 313 3.88 0.71 9.70
CA ALA A 313 4.37 1.99 9.20
C ALA A 313 3.73 3.17 9.92
N ALA A 314 2.41 3.16 10.06
CA ALA A 314 1.67 4.21 10.75
C ALA A 314 2.03 4.29 12.24
N ARG A 315 2.13 3.15 12.92
CA ARG A 315 2.59 3.08 14.30
C ARG A 315 4.00 3.65 14.43
N THR A 316 4.92 3.21 13.59
CA THR A 316 6.34 3.59 13.66
C THR A 316 6.51 5.10 13.46
N VAL A 317 5.83 5.71 12.46
CA VAL A 317 5.92 7.16 12.24
C VAL A 317 5.34 7.95 13.40
N ILE A 318 4.23 7.50 14.02
CA ILE A 318 3.66 8.14 15.22
C ILE A 318 4.66 8.05 16.37
N ASP A 319 5.23 6.88 16.62
CA ASP A 319 6.19 6.68 17.71
C ASP A 319 7.45 7.55 17.54
N GLN A 320 7.91 7.76 16.30
CA GLN A 320 9.00 8.68 16.00
C GLN A 320 8.61 10.15 16.25
N ILE A 321 7.43 10.59 15.80
CA ILE A 321 6.93 11.95 16.03
C ILE A 321 6.78 12.24 17.53
N GLU A 322 6.32 11.28 18.30
CA GLU A 322 6.05 11.42 19.72
C GLU A 322 7.23 10.97 20.60
N GLN A 323 8.35 10.56 19.99
CA GLN A 323 9.57 10.12 20.65
C GLN A 323 9.32 8.99 21.66
N ARG A 324 8.39 8.07 21.34
CA ARG A 324 8.00 6.95 22.21
C ARG A 324 8.94 5.76 22.13
N ALA A 325 9.66 5.61 21.02
CA ALA A 325 10.55 4.49 20.76
C ALA A 325 11.87 4.96 20.13
N PRO A 326 12.98 4.22 20.34
CA PRO A 326 14.24 4.50 19.65
C PRO A 326 14.09 4.29 18.14
N PHE A 327 14.90 5.00 17.39
CA PHE A 327 14.96 4.85 15.93
C PHE A 327 15.47 3.44 15.56
N VAL A 328 14.76 2.80 14.62
CA VAL A 328 15.13 1.50 14.06
C VAL A 328 15.23 1.66 12.54
N PRO A 329 16.38 1.41 11.91
CA PRO A 329 16.57 1.64 10.48
C PRO A 329 15.79 0.64 9.60
N LYS A 330 15.55 -0.57 10.08
CA LYS A 330 14.92 -1.64 9.29
C LYS A 330 14.01 -2.50 10.15
N ILE A 331 12.80 -2.78 9.65
CA ILE A 331 11.84 -3.73 10.21
C ILE A 331 11.59 -4.80 9.14
N ALA A 332 12.08 -6.01 9.39
CA ALA A 332 11.86 -7.14 8.49
C ALA A 332 10.50 -7.79 8.78
N ILE A 333 9.78 -8.12 7.73
CA ILE A 333 8.47 -8.79 7.77
C ILE A 333 8.61 -10.16 7.13
N GLU A 334 8.07 -11.17 7.79
CA GLU A 334 8.08 -12.54 7.28
C GLU A 334 6.92 -12.77 6.31
N PRO A 335 7.18 -13.43 5.16
CA PRO A 335 6.16 -13.89 4.22
C PRO A 335 5.48 -15.19 4.70
N GLU A 336 4.39 -15.56 4.01
CA GLU A 336 3.71 -16.83 4.15
C GLU A 336 3.39 -17.42 2.77
N LEU A 337 3.56 -18.73 2.56
CA LEU A 337 3.09 -19.38 1.35
C LEU A 337 1.61 -19.79 1.49
N VAL A 338 0.78 -19.31 0.58
CA VAL A 338 -0.64 -19.67 0.49
C VAL A 338 -0.86 -20.59 -0.68
N VAL A 339 -0.98 -21.88 -0.42
CA VAL A 339 -1.21 -22.89 -1.45
C VAL A 339 -2.70 -22.93 -1.82
N ARG A 340 -2.98 -22.85 -3.14
CA ARG A 340 -4.32 -22.97 -3.72
C ARG A 340 -4.29 -23.95 -4.90
N GLN A 341 -5.13 -23.72 -5.93
CA GLN A 341 -5.35 -24.68 -7.00
C GLN A 341 -4.47 -24.46 -8.25
N SER A 342 -3.66 -23.40 -8.32
CA SER A 342 -2.87 -23.08 -9.50
C SER A 342 -1.53 -23.83 -9.59
N THR A 343 -1.21 -24.70 -8.63
CA THR A 343 -0.02 -25.54 -8.60
C THR A 343 -0.36 -27.01 -8.37
N SER A 344 0.32 -27.92 -9.06
CA SER A 344 0.19 -29.38 -8.92
C SER A 344 1.54 -30.06 -9.14
N VAL A 345 1.59 -31.38 -9.00
CA VAL A 345 2.77 -32.18 -9.35
C VAL A 345 3.13 -31.93 -10.81
N ALA A 346 4.43 -31.74 -11.07
CA ALA A 346 4.94 -31.44 -12.40
C ALA A 346 4.51 -32.51 -13.43
N ALA A 347 3.90 -32.06 -14.52
CA ALA A 347 3.64 -32.91 -15.66
C ALA A 347 4.97 -33.43 -16.25
N THR A 348 4.97 -34.67 -16.78
CA THR A 348 6.08 -35.11 -17.62
C THR A 348 6.17 -34.13 -18.79
N PRO A 349 7.36 -33.55 -19.10
CA PRO A 349 7.46 -32.60 -20.20
C PRO A 349 7.08 -33.29 -21.52
N HIS A 350 5.84 -33.14 -21.93
CA HIS A 350 5.46 -33.53 -23.29
C HIS A 350 6.00 -32.43 -24.21
N LEU A 351 6.82 -32.79 -25.16
CA LEU A 351 7.08 -32.00 -26.34
C LEU A 351 5.72 -31.69 -26.96
N HIS A 352 5.27 -30.43 -26.79
CA HIS A 352 3.95 -30.00 -27.19
C HIS A 352 3.69 -30.36 -28.65
N ALA A 353 2.83 -31.36 -28.87
CA ALA A 353 2.23 -31.57 -30.18
C ALA A 353 1.56 -30.24 -30.59
N GLN A 354 1.91 -29.75 -31.77
CA GLN A 354 1.42 -28.48 -32.29
C GLN A 354 -0.10 -28.42 -32.19
N PRO A 355 -0.73 -27.52 -31.42
CA PRO A 355 -2.12 -27.18 -31.67
C PRO A 355 -2.11 -26.40 -33.01
N ALA A 356 -2.81 -26.89 -33.98
CA ALA A 356 -3.12 -26.17 -35.20
C ALA A 356 -3.89 -24.88 -34.77
N TRP A 357 -3.23 -23.74 -34.88
CA TRP A 357 -3.81 -22.45 -34.58
C TRP A 357 -4.86 -22.08 -35.63
N PRO A 358 -6.17 -22.01 -35.32
CA PRO A 358 -7.11 -21.35 -36.19
C PRO A 358 -6.91 -19.83 -36.05
N ALA A 359 -6.49 -19.18 -37.11
CA ALA A 359 -6.41 -17.72 -37.19
C ALA A 359 -7.79 -17.12 -37.01
N ARG A 360 -8.22 -16.82 -35.78
CA ARG A 360 -9.34 -15.94 -35.51
C ARG A 360 -8.90 -14.49 -35.70
N LYS A 361 -9.30 -13.91 -36.82
CA LYS A 361 -9.29 -12.45 -37.02
C LYS A 361 -10.22 -11.83 -35.98
N ILE A 362 -9.65 -11.12 -35.00
CA ILE A 362 -10.42 -10.21 -34.14
C ILE A 362 -10.69 -8.95 -34.97
N PRO A 363 -11.94 -8.56 -35.22
CA PRO A 363 -12.22 -7.27 -35.86
C PRO A 363 -11.85 -6.17 -34.85
N LEU A 364 -10.91 -5.31 -35.26
CA LEU A 364 -10.67 -4.05 -34.59
C LEU A 364 -11.89 -3.19 -34.80
N SER A 365 -12.62 -2.87 -33.72
CA SER A 365 -13.67 -1.87 -33.72
C SER A 365 -13.01 -0.49 -33.90
N PRO A 366 -13.47 0.35 -34.84
CA PRO A 366 -12.94 1.70 -34.98
C PRO A 366 -13.40 2.58 -33.82
N ALA A 367 -12.55 3.58 -33.51
CA ALA A 367 -12.53 4.54 -32.40
C ALA A 367 -13.86 5.23 -32.10
#